data_9e5a4b18a8221f4b42799aa4c8628325
#
_entry.id   9e5a4b18a8221f4b42799aa4c8628325
#
_cell.length_a   1.000
_cell.length_b   1.000
_cell.length_c   1.000
_cell.angle_alpha   90.00
_cell.angle_beta   90.00
_cell.angle_gamma   90.00
#
_symmetry.space_group_name_H-M   'P 1'
#
loop_
_entity.id
_entity.type
_entity.pdbx_description
1 polymer ?
#
loop_
_entity_poly.entity_id
_entity_poly.type
_entity_poly.pdbx_seq_one_letter_code
_entity_poly.pdbx_strand_id
1 'polypeptide(L)'
;MEKFLLIIREDLNKLRKWREEERYNGIRQMDVWVKTLVQKGNYISGDALHIKGSYVSKDKVLSDGPFIESKEGISGIIFLEATDLQDAVLIAQT
;
A
#
# COMPACT_ATOMS: atom_id res chain seq x y z
N MET A 1 19.88 -6.87 -9.16
CA MET A 1 18.48 -6.43 -9.05
C MET A 1 18.38 -5.17 -8.20
N GLU A 2 17.47 -4.31 -8.57
CA GLU A 2 17.24 -3.07 -7.86
C GLU A 2 16.06 -3.23 -6.88
N LYS A 3 16.10 -2.45 -5.82
CA LYS A 3 15.05 -2.44 -4.80
C LYS A 3 14.08 -1.31 -5.06
N PHE A 4 12.78 -1.60 -4.99
CA PHE A 4 11.71 -0.65 -5.19
C PHE A 4 10.73 -0.66 -4.03
N LEU A 5 10.10 0.47 -3.80
CA LEU A 5 9.02 0.61 -2.83
C LEU A 5 7.69 0.67 -3.57
N LEU A 6 6.81 -0.26 -3.28
CA LEU A 6 5.43 -0.22 -3.74
C LEU A 6 4.57 0.37 -2.63
N ILE A 7 3.91 1.47 -2.94
CA ILE A 7 3.01 2.14 -2.00
C ILE A 7 1.58 1.75 -2.34
N ILE A 8 0.87 1.18 -1.37
CA ILE A 8 -0.52 0.78 -1.55
C ILE A 8 -1.41 1.90 -1.06
N ARG A 9 -2.22 2.45 -1.97
CA ARG A 9 -3.16 3.52 -1.67
C ARG A 9 -4.58 3.00 -1.76
N GLU A 10 -5.44 3.49 -0.89
CA GLU A 10 -6.84 3.10 -0.88
C GLU A 10 -7.74 4.31 -0.70
N ASP A 11 -8.93 4.23 -1.32
CA ASP A 11 -9.97 5.23 -1.14
C ASP A 11 -10.63 5.01 0.24
N LEU A 12 -10.36 5.91 1.18
CA LEU A 12 -10.86 5.79 2.54
C LEU A 12 -12.38 5.86 2.62
N ASN A 13 -13.01 6.64 1.76
CA ASN A 13 -14.48 6.72 1.73
C ASN A 13 -15.09 5.39 1.30
N LYS A 14 -14.48 4.73 0.33
CA LYS A 14 -14.90 3.42 -0.14
C LYS A 14 -14.73 2.37 0.95
N LEU A 15 -13.58 2.38 1.64
CA LEU A 15 -13.31 1.45 2.74
C LEU A 15 -14.31 1.58 3.88
N ARG A 16 -14.71 2.79 4.23
CA ARG A 16 -15.68 3.02 5.29
C ARG A 16 -17.04 2.44 4.97
N LYS A 17 -17.37 2.32 3.69
CA LYS A 17 -18.65 1.77 3.22
C LYS A 17 -18.60 0.25 3.05
N TRP A 18 -17.43 -0.34 3.11
CA TRP A 18 -17.29 -1.79 2.96
C TRP A 18 -17.93 -2.51 4.14
N ARG A 19 -18.66 -3.57 3.83
CA ARG A 19 -19.13 -4.51 4.83
C ARG A 19 -17.97 -5.38 5.29
N GLU A 20 -18.14 -6.03 6.42
CA GLU A 20 -17.12 -6.91 6.98
C GLU A 20 -16.67 -7.98 5.99
N GLU A 21 -17.62 -8.57 5.26
CA GLU A 21 -17.33 -9.56 4.22
C GLU A 21 -16.44 -9.03 3.11
N GLU A 22 -16.70 -7.80 2.67
CA GLU A 22 -15.89 -7.15 1.63
C GLU A 22 -14.48 -6.89 2.12
N ARG A 23 -14.32 -6.47 3.37
CA ARG A 23 -13.00 -6.28 3.98
C ARG A 23 -12.23 -7.59 4.06
N TYR A 24 -12.89 -8.65 4.48
CA TYR A 24 -12.28 -9.97 4.57
C TYR A 24 -11.81 -10.46 3.20
N ASN A 25 -12.63 -10.29 2.17
CA ASN A 25 -12.26 -10.66 0.81
C ASN A 25 -11.07 -9.85 0.28
N GLY A 26 -11.01 -8.56 0.59
CA GLY A 26 -9.89 -7.71 0.22
C GLY A 26 -8.58 -8.17 0.85
N ILE A 27 -8.62 -8.53 2.13
CA ILE A 27 -7.45 -9.05 2.84
C ILE A 27 -6.99 -10.37 2.23
N ARG A 28 -7.92 -11.26 1.91
CA ARG A 28 -7.60 -12.53 1.28
C ARG A 28 -6.95 -12.36 -0.09
N GLN A 29 -7.47 -11.46 -0.91
CA GLN A 29 -6.91 -11.17 -2.23
C GLN A 29 -5.48 -10.63 -2.12
N MET A 30 -5.25 -9.75 -1.16
CA MET A 30 -3.92 -9.21 -0.90
C MET A 30 -2.95 -10.30 -0.46
N ASP A 31 -3.38 -11.19 0.43
CA ASP A 31 -2.57 -12.29 0.91
C ASP A 31 -2.14 -13.23 -0.22
N VAL A 32 -3.09 -13.59 -1.09
CA VAL A 32 -2.81 -14.43 -2.26
C VAL A 32 -1.79 -13.76 -3.19
N TRP A 33 -1.97 -12.47 -3.44
CA TRP A 33 -1.07 -11.71 -4.31
C TRP A 33 0.34 -11.65 -3.73
N VAL A 34 0.48 -11.37 -2.44
CA VAL A 34 1.77 -11.34 -1.75
C VAL A 34 2.45 -12.71 -1.84
N LYS A 35 1.72 -13.78 -1.63
CA LYS A 35 2.27 -15.14 -1.77
C LYS A 35 2.81 -15.40 -3.17
N THR A 36 2.14 -14.88 -4.19
CA THR A 36 2.61 -14.98 -5.56
C THR A 36 3.96 -14.26 -5.74
N LEU A 37 4.10 -13.07 -5.15
CA LEU A 37 5.36 -12.32 -5.21
C LEU A 37 6.50 -13.06 -4.49
N VAL A 38 6.19 -13.69 -3.36
CA VAL A 38 7.16 -14.50 -2.62
C VAL A 38 7.62 -15.68 -3.47
N GLN A 39 6.70 -16.37 -4.11
CA GLN A 39 7.02 -17.52 -4.95
C GLN A 39 7.90 -17.15 -6.14
N LYS A 40 7.68 -15.96 -6.71
CA LYS A 40 8.46 -15.47 -7.84
C LYS A 40 9.82 -14.90 -7.41
N GLY A 41 10.05 -14.75 -6.11
CA GLY A 41 11.31 -14.23 -5.58
C GLY A 41 11.46 -12.72 -5.62
N ASN A 42 10.39 -11.98 -5.89
CA ASN A 42 10.44 -10.53 -5.97
C ASN A 42 10.16 -9.82 -4.64
N TYR A 43 9.56 -10.52 -3.70
CA TYR A 43 9.14 -9.94 -2.42
C TYR A 43 10.29 -9.88 -1.43
N ILE A 44 10.55 -8.72 -0.84
CA ILE A 44 11.54 -8.56 0.22
C ILE A 44 10.84 -8.51 1.57
N SER A 45 9.96 -7.54 1.74
CA SER A 45 9.20 -7.33 2.98
C SER A 45 8.01 -6.42 2.72
N GLY A 46 7.10 -6.38 3.67
CA GLY A 46 5.95 -5.48 3.57
C GLY A 46 5.24 -5.37 4.90
N ASP A 47 4.49 -4.29 5.06
CA ASP A 47 3.71 -4.03 6.26
C ASP A 47 2.41 -3.34 5.90
N ALA A 48 1.36 -3.71 6.63
CA ALA A 48 0.13 -2.94 6.65
C ALA A 48 0.32 -1.73 7.56
N LEU A 49 -0.22 -0.59 7.15
CA LEU A 49 -0.05 0.66 7.87
C LEU A 49 -1.40 1.18 8.37
N HIS A 50 -1.34 1.96 9.44
CA HIS A 50 -2.50 2.72 9.89
C HIS A 50 -2.86 3.77 8.85
N ILE A 51 -4.15 3.90 8.57
CA ILE A 51 -4.62 4.87 7.57
C ILE A 51 -4.63 6.30 8.10
N LYS A 52 -4.52 6.49 9.40
CA LYS A 52 -4.40 7.81 10.01
C LYS A 52 -2.94 8.22 10.03
N GLY A 53 -2.69 9.46 9.68
CA GLY A 53 -1.35 9.99 9.66
C GLY A 53 -1.35 11.49 9.96
N SER A 54 -0.16 12.05 10.06
CA SER A 54 0.04 13.47 10.25
C SER A 54 1.10 13.94 9.27
N TYR A 55 0.89 15.13 8.73
CA TYR A 55 1.92 15.83 7.98
C TYR A 55 2.83 16.53 8.98
N VAL A 56 4.10 16.20 8.95
CA VAL A 56 5.08 16.78 9.89
C VAL A 56 6.18 17.47 9.09
N SER A 57 6.38 18.75 9.38
CA SER A 57 7.54 19.49 8.91
C SER A 57 8.27 20.05 10.13
N LYS A 58 9.43 20.66 9.92
CA LYS A 58 10.21 21.23 11.01
C LYS A 58 9.39 22.23 11.85
N ASP A 59 8.50 22.97 11.19
CA ASP A 59 7.76 24.07 11.82
C ASP A 59 6.28 23.78 12.07
N LYS A 60 5.75 22.68 11.51
CA LYS A 60 4.31 22.39 11.54
C LYS A 60 4.02 20.92 11.70
N VAL A 61 2.97 20.64 12.43
CA VAL A 61 2.34 19.31 12.48
C VAL A 61 0.87 19.51 12.11
N LEU A 62 0.43 18.86 11.03
CA LEU A 62 -0.94 18.93 10.54
C LEU A 62 -1.58 17.55 10.69
N SER A 63 -2.57 17.46 11.58
CA SER A 63 -3.36 16.25 11.77
C SER A 63 -4.65 16.26 10.95
N ASP A 64 -5.08 17.45 10.53
CA ASP A 64 -6.25 17.67 9.68
C ASP A 64 -5.87 18.64 8.57
N GLY A 65 -6.46 18.46 7.40
CA GLY A 65 -6.25 19.38 6.29
C GLY A 65 -6.27 18.69 4.93
N PRO A 66 -6.01 19.45 3.85
CA PRO A 66 -6.13 18.93 2.48
C PRO A 66 -5.23 17.74 2.18
N PHE A 67 -4.12 17.59 2.87
CA PHE A 67 -3.20 16.48 2.67
C PHE A 67 -3.60 15.23 3.44
N ILE A 68 -4.36 15.40 4.52
CA ILE A 68 -4.71 14.32 5.45
C ILE A 68 -6.15 13.85 5.24
N GLU A 69 -7.00 14.75 4.77
CA GLU A 69 -8.38 14.45 4.39
C GLU A 69 -8.50 13.90 2.98
N SER A 70 -7.39 13.57 2.36
CA SER A 70 -7.36 12.92 1.06
C SER A 70 -8.28 11.70 1.06
N LYS A 71 -9.02 11.51 -0.02
CA LYS A 71 -9.87 10.33 -0.20
C LYS A 71 -9.06 9.05 -0.27
N GLU A 72 -7.77 9.16 -0.57
CA GLU A 72 -6.85 8.05 -0.65
C GLU A 72 -5.85 8.13 0.47
N GLY A 73 -5.69 7.05 1.19
CA GLY A 73 -4.68 6.89 2.21
C GLY A 73 -3.71 5.77 1.88
N ILE A 74 -2.52 5.88 2.41
CA ILE A 74 -1.53 4.81 2.29
C ILE A 74 -1.86 3.74 3.32
N SER A 75 -2.23 2.55 2.86
CA SER A 75 -2.62 1.44 3.72
C SER A 75 -1.54 0.39 3.89
N GLY A 76 -0.51 0.45 3.07
CA GLY A 76 0.59 -0.51 3.16
C GLY A 76 1.76 -0.14 2.28
N ILE A 77 2.86 -0.81 2.55
CA ILE A 77 4.07 -0.71 1.76
C ILE A 77 4.64 -2.10 1.53
N ILE A 78 5.26 -2.29 0.37
CA ILE A 78 5.96 -3.52 0.02
C ILE A 78 7.30 -3.15 -0.60
N PHE A 79 8.37 -3.76 -0.13
CA PHE A 79 9.67 -3.66 -0.77
C PHE A 79 9.85 -4.82 -1.74
N LEU A 80 10.16 -4.50 -2.97
CA LEU A 80 10.33 -5.46 -4.07
C LEU A 80 11.75 -5.43 -4.61
N GLU A 81 12.18 -6.55 -5.19
CA GLU A 81 13.34 -6.58 -6.08
C GLU A 81 12.88 -6.80 -7.51
N ALA A 82 13.43 -6.04 -8.42
CA ALA A 82 13.15 -6.14 -9.85
C ALA A 82 14.38 -5.71 -10.64
N THR A 83 14.40 -6.04 -11.92
CA THR A 83 15.55 -5.71 -12.76
C THR A 83 15.66 -4.20 -12.99
N ASP A 84 14.52 -3.53 -13.16
CA ASP A 84 14.42 -2.08 -13.33
C ASP A 84 13.01 -1.61 -12.95
N LEU A 85 12.78 -0.31 -13.08
CA LEU A 85 11.48 0.26 -12.73
C LEU A 85 10.35 -0.31 -13.59
N GLN A 86 10.59 -0.52 -14.87
CA GLN A 86 9.57 -1.06 -15.77
C GLN A 86 9.16 -2.47 -15.36
N ASP A 87 10.10 -3.29 -14.97
CA ASP A 87 9.85 -4.63 -14.44
C ASP A 87 9.05 -4.56 -13.14
N ALA A 88 9.41 -3.64 -12.25
CA ALA A 88 8.68 -3.42 -10.99
C ALA A 88 7.22 -3.02 -11.24
N VAL A 89 6.98 -2.17 -12.23
CA VAL A 89 5.61 -1.77 -12.62
C VAL A 89 4.81 -2.96 -13.10
N LEU A 90 5.41 -3.82 -13.93
CA LEU A 90 4.73 -5.04 -14.40
C LEU A 90 4.40 -5.99 -13.26
N ILE A 91 5.29 -6.14 -12.32
CA ILE A 91 5.06 -6.97 -11.12
C ILE A 91 3.89 -6.41 -10.30
N ALA A 92 3.83 -5.09 -10.14
CA ALA A 92 2.77 -4.43 -9.38
C ALA A 92 1.40 -4.57 -10.04
N GLN A 93 1.34 -4.74 -11.35
CA GLN A 93 0.10 -4.89 -12.10
C GLN A 93 -0.49 -6.30 -12.04
N THR A 94 0.23 -7.25 -11.53
CA THR A 94 -0.29 -8.60 -11.36
C THR A 94 -1.17 -8.70 -10.13
#